data_766dbb4a1daaa64a8b139d533806bafd
#
_entry.id   766dbb4a1daaa64a8b139d533806bafd
#
_cell.length_a   1.000
_cell.length_b   1.000
_cell.length_c   1.000
_cell.angle_alpha   90.00
_cell.angle_beta   90.00
_cell.angle_gamma   90.00
#
_symmetry.space_group_name_H-M   'P 1'
#
loop_
_entity.id
_entity.type
_entity.pdbx_description
1 polymer ?
#
loop_
_entity_poly.entity_id
_entity_poly.type
_entity_poly.pdbx_seq_one_letter_code
_entity_poly.pdbx_strand_id
1 'polypeptide(L)'
;MDKSISVMLMYLLTHLGLIFFLYPEDIIGSTDSAHWIPIVIGIIVHFVVISIYMKGLSFYPKWDIIRIYLNAGKAAAIIFLLPVTLYFFIIAILAVRAYSEIICIVFLSNTPLWSIMMLLLFVSTYLAAKGIEAIFRTGVLLAIIFLPLISMISFTSFQNINWYYSFPLFEQDFSFLTKPSYFKSFFAFAGGFLFLGFIQPVITYQRKKILLAALFLIPFFIFSVYIPILTFGEATAVTLHFPFVVVVETINISWFMFDRVTMFFLLTLITFSMLFISITLWQANRIISKCLPIIKPFYLLLAISVVIFVSCLMIPDWNSVGNLFLWNTPLRFFVLVSVPLSIYFLGLRFKRKVGHELN
;
A
#
# COMPACT_ATOMS: atom_id res chain seq x y z
N MET A 1 -9.81 -16.06 17.40
CA MET A 1 -8.58 -15.30 17.12
C MET A 1 -8.78 -13.85 17.56
N ASP A 2 -7.79 -13.26 18.21
CA ASP A 2 -7.86 -11.84 18.64
C ASP A 2 -8.05 -10.94 17.38
N LYS A 3 -9.14 -10.17 17.36
CA LYS A 3 -9.45 -9.25 16.24
C LYS A 3 -8.31 -8.28 15.93
N SER A 4 -7.51 -7.93 16.93
CA SER A 4 -6.35 -7.06 16.78
C SER A 4 -5.21 -7.71 15.97
N ILE A 5 -5.05 -9.03 16.04
CA ILE A 5 -4.07 -9.77 15.23
C ILE A 5 -4.49 -9.75 13.75
N SER A 6 -5.77 -9.90 13.46
CA SER A 6 -6.27 -9.81 12.08
C SER A 6 -5.99 -8.45 11.46
N VAL A 7 -6.13 -7.35 12.24
CA VAL A 7 -5.80 -5.99 11.77
C VAL A 7 -4.29 -5.84 11.54
N MET A 8 -3.47 -6.37 12.45
CA MET A 8 -2.01 -6.38 12.33
C MET A 8 -1.56 -7.12 11.07
N LEU A 9 -2.07 -8.32 10.83
CA LEU A 9 -1.75 -9.11 9.64
C LEU A 9 -2.18 -8.39 8.36
N MET A 10 -3.38 -7.82 8.34
CA MET A 10 -3.86 -7.08 7.19
C MET A 10 -3.00 -5.85 6.88
N TYR A 11 -2.54 -5.15 7.91
CA TYR A 11 -1.59 -4.06 7.77
C TYR A 11 -0.27 -4.54 7.14
N LEU A 12 0.27 -5.68 7.57
CA LEU A 12 1.47 -6.28 6.98
C LEU A 12 1.26 -6.64 5.51
N LEU A 13 0.18 -7.37 5.18
CA LEU A 13 -0.06 -7.83 3.82
C LEU A 13 -0.23 -6.67 2.83
N THR A 14 -0.98 -5.64 3.22
CA THR A 14 -1.19 -4.47 2.35
C THR A 14 0.09 -3.70 2.08
N HIS A 15 0.98 -3.56 3.07
CA HIS A 15 2.26 -2.89 2.87
C HIS A 15 3.27 -3.75 2.11
N LEU A 16 3.37 -5.06 2.40
CA LEU A 16 4.27 -5.96 1.68
C LEU A 16 3.95 -6.02 0.18
N GLY A 17 2.66 -5.98 -0.18
CA GLY A 17 2.26 -5.87 -1.58
C GLY A 17 2.82 -4.62 -2.26
N LEU A 18 2.86 -3.48 -1.57
CA LEU A 18 3.36 -2.22 -2.11
C LEU A 18 4.89 -2.12 -2.08
N ILE A 19 5.55 -2.67 -1.04
CA ILE A 19 7.01 -2.58 -0.83
C ILE A 19 7.80 -3.29 -1.94
N PHE A 20 7.40 -4.50 -2.33
CA PHE A 20 8.13 -5.28 -3.33
C PHE A 20 7.77 -4.93 -4.78
N PHE A 21 6.87 -3.98 -4.97
CA PHE A 21 6.38 -3.59 -6.28
C PHE A 21 7.27 -2.50 -6.93
N LEU A 22 6.83 -1.23 -6.92
CA LEU A 22 7.60 -0.13 -7.53
C LEU A 22 8.56 0.56 -6.55
N TYR A 23 8.43 0.32 -5.26
CA TYR A 23 9.23 1.00 -4.24
C TYR A 23 10.75 0.84 -4.48
N PRO A 24 11.27 -0.36 -4.83
CA PRO A 24 12.70 -0.51 -5.11
C PRO A 24 13.17 0.34 -6.30
N GLU A 25 12.44 0.31 -7.42
CA GLU A 25 12.72 1.11 -8.60
C GLU A 25 12.80 2.60 -8.28
N ASP A 26 11.81 3.10 -7.53
CA ASP A 26 11.69 4.50 -7.18
C ASP A 26 12.80 4.98 -6.23
N ILE A 27 13.20 4.16 -5.27
CA ILE A 27 14.29 4.49 -4.34
C ILE A 27 15.64 4.39 -5.05
N ILE A 28 15.91 3.34 -5.81
CA ILE A 28 17.17 3.16 -6.57
C ILE A 28 17.32 4.32 -7.55
N GLY A 29 16.28 4.72 -8.27
CA GLY A 29 16.32 5.86 -9.19
C GLY A 29 16.32 7.24 -8.51
N SER A 30 16.28 7.31 -7.17
CA SER A 30 16.24 8.58 -6.45
C SER A 30 17.63 9.09 -6.00
N THR A 31 18.61 8.21 -5.84
CA THR A 31 19.97 8.57 -5.39
C THR A 31 20.98 7.62 -6.03
N ASP A 32 22.18 8.07 -6.21
CA ASP A 32 23.28 7.31 -6.81
C ASP A 32 24.13 6.59 -5.75
N SER A 33 23.88 6.84 -4.45
CA SER A 33 24.60 6.24 -3.32
C SER A 33 23.79 6.36 -2.03
N ALA A 34 24.28 5.72 -0.96
CA ALA A 34 23.70 5.82 0.39
C ALA A 34 22.17 5.64 0.44
N HIS A 35 21.62 4.69 -0.33
CA HIS A 35 20.17 4.40 -0.48
C HIS A 35 19.44 4.19 0.85
N TRP A 36 20.16 3.88 1.94
CA TRP A 36 19.58 3.75 3.27
C TRP A 36 19.00 5.06 3.81
N ILE A 37 19.53 6.23 3.40
CA ILE A 37 19.07 7.54 3.88
C ILE A 37 17.62 7.81 3.47
N PRO A 38 17.24 7.78 2.16
CA PRO A 38 15.87 7.96 1.73
C PRO A 38 14.91 6.90 2.32
N ILE A 39 15.38 5.65 2.49
CA ILE A 39 14.60 4.57 3.12
C ILE A 39 14.27 4.92 4.58
N VAL A 40 15.28 5.28 5.37
CA VAL A 40 15.13 5.61 6.80
C VAL A 40 14.23 6.83 6.98
N ILE A 41 14.41 7.88 6.18
CA ILE A 41 13.54 9.08 6.25
C ILE A 41 12.09 8.70 5.94
N GLY A 42 11.84 7.91 4.89
CA GLY A 42 10.49 7.41 4.56
C GLY A 42 9.87 6.63 5.72
N ILE A 43 10.62 5.72 6.35
CA ILE A 43 10.18 4.93 7.50
C ILE A 43 9.87 5.84 8.70
N ILE A 44 10.72 6.83 9.01
CA ILE A 44 10.48 7.78 10.11
C ILE A 44 9.18 8.55 9.86
N VAL A 45 9.00 9.09 8.65
CA VAL A 45 7.76 9.80 8.26
C VAL A 45 6.55 8.89 8.46
N HIS A 46 6.63 7.64 8.01
CA HIS A 46 5.54 6.68 8.17
C HIS A 46 5.20 6.42 9.66
N PHE A 47 6.19 6.18 10.52
CA PHE A 47 5.98 5.98 11.95
C PHE A 47 5.36 7.19 12.64
N VAL A 48 5.80 8.40 12.30
CA VAL A 48 5.25 9.64 12.83
C VAL A 48 3.78 9.79 12.41
N VAL A 49 3.51 9.64 11.12
CA VAL A 49 2.18 9.79 10.54
C VAL A 49 1.18 8.78 11.12
N ILE A 50 1.54 7.49 11.15
CA ILE A 50 0.64 6.45 11.69
C ILE A 50 0.42 6.62 13.20
N SER A 51 1.44 7.08 13.94
CA SER A 51 1.34 7.35 15.37
C SER A 51 0.37 8.50 15.66
N ILE A 52 0.45 9.58 14.89
CA ILE A 52 -0.46 10.74 14.97
C ILE A 52 -1.88 10.29 14.63
N TYR A 53 -2.03 9.53 13.53
CA TYR A 53 -3.33 9.03 13.07
C TYR A 53 -4.03 8.18 14.12
N MET A 54 -3.36 7.15 14.63
CA MET A 54 -3.92 6.29 15.67
C MET A 54 -4.21 7.02 16.98
N LYS A 55 -3.38 8.03 17.33
CA LYS A 55 -3.65 8.86 18.50
C LYS A 55 -4.87 9.74 18.30
N GLY A 56 -5.04 10.31 17.11
CA GLY A 56 -6.24 11.06 16.73
C GLY A 56 -7.50 10.20 16.80
N LEU A 57 -7.45 9.00 16.22
CA LEU A 57 -8.56 8.05 16.25
C LEU A 57 -8.93 7.60 17.66
N SER A 58 -7.97 7.53 18.59
CA SER A 58 -8.25 7.12 19.97
C SER A 58 -9.13 8.10 20.76
N PHE A 59 -9.28 9.36 20.30
CA PHE A 59 -10.22 10.32 20.90
C PHE A 59 -11.67 10.06 20.50
N TYR A 60 -11.90 9.22 19.47
CA TYR A 60 -13.22 8.91 18.92
C TYR A 60 -13.52 7.40 18.98
N PRO A 61 -13.67 6.82 20.16
CA PRO A 61 -13.97 5.40 20.27
C PRO A 61 -15.28 5.07 19.53
N LYS A 62 -15.25 4.04 18.67
CA LYS A 62 -16.39 3.56 17.87
C LYS A 62 -16.88 4.50 16.74
N TRP A 63 -16.15 5.57 16.40
CA TRP A 63 -16.46 6.40 15.24
C TRP A 63 -15.53 6.06 14.09
N ASP A 64 -16.07 6.03 12.87
CA ASP A 64 -15.26 5.98 11.66
C ASP A 64 -14.85 7.40 11.22
N ILE A 65 -13.88 7.44 10.33
CA ILE A 65 -13.35 8.70 9.76
C ILE A 65 -14.47 9.53 9.11
N ILE A 66 -15.48 8.88 8.50
CA ILE A 66 -16.59 9.57 7.85
C ILE A 66 -17.42 10.33 8.90
N ARG A 67 -17.75 9.65 10.01
CA ARG A 67 -18.49 10.26 11.10
C ARG A 67 -17.72 11.39 11.77
N ILE A 68 -16.40 11.25 11.92
CA ILE A 68 -15.53 12.27 12.50
C ILE A 68 -15.63 13.57 11.67
N TYR A 69 -15.47 13.49 10.35
CA TYR A 69 -15.53 14.66 9.48
C TYR A 69 -16.94 15.24 9.33
N LEU A 70 -17.97 14.40 9.26
CA LEU A 70 -19.37 14.88 9.22
C LEU A 70 -19.74 15.64 10.50
N ASN A 71 -19.26 15.19 11.66
CA ASN A 71 -19.48 15.88 12.93
C ASN A 71 -18.69 17.19 13.04
N ALA A 72 -17.55 17.30 12.36
CA ALA A 72 -16.77 18.54 12.28
C ALA A 72 -17.43 19.61 11.37
N GLY A 73 -18.39 19.19 10.52
CA GLY A 73 -19.18 20.07 9.64
C GLY A 73 -19.08 19.68 8.17
N LYS A 74 -20.05 20.17 7.37
CA LYS A 74 -20.13 19.84 5.93
C LYS A 74 -18.87 20.25 5.16
N ALA A 75 -18.31 21.44 5.48
CA ALA A 75 -17.07 21.90 4.83
C ALA A 75 -15.89 20.96 5.11
N ALA A 76 -15.69 20.54 6.37
CA ALA A 76 -14.65 19.59 6.73
C ALA A 76 -14.83 18.24 6.03
N ALA A 77 -16.07 17.74 5.96
CA ALA A 77 -16.37 16.50 5.25
C ALA A 77 -16.00 16.59 3.76
N ILE A 78 -16.34 17.69 3.07
CA ILE A 78 -16.00 17.87 1.66
C ILE A 78 -14.47 17.99 1.47
N ILE A 79 -13.81 18.84 2.26
CA ILE A 79 -12.38 19.12 2.12
C ILE A 79 -11.51 17.87 2.33
N PHE A 80 -11.92 16.96 3.21
CA PHE A 80 -11.12 15.76 3.52
C PHE A 80 -11.63 14.48 2.84
N LEU A 81 -12.95 14.25 2.81
CA LEU A 81 -13.47 12.99 2.24
C LEU A 81 -13.44 12.95 0.71
N LEU A 82 -13.61 14.09 0.03
CA LEU A 82 -13.54 14.12 -1.44
C LEU A 82 -12.13 13.81 -1.95
N PRO A 83 -11.04 14.43 -1.48
CA PRO A 83 -9.69 14.05 -1.86
C PRO A 83 -9.34 12.61 -1.47
N VAL A 84 -9.77 12.13 -0.31
CA VAL A 84 -9.58 10.73 0.10
C VAL A 84 -10.29 9.77 -0.86
N THR A 85 -11.50 10.09 -1.29
CA THR A 85 -12.25 9.27 -2.26
C THR A 85 -11.55 9.26 -3.61
N LEU A 86 -11.13 10.42 -4.10
CA LEU A 86 -10.37 10.55 -5.35
C LEU A 86 -9.05 9.76 -5.28
N TYR A 87 -8.35 9.86 -4.15
CA TYR A 87 -7.15 9.07 -3.90
C TYR A 87 -7.41 7.56 -3.99
N PHE A 88 -8.50 7.06 -3.38
CA PHE A 88 -8.85 5.64 -3.46
C PHE A 88 -9.16 5.20 -4.89
N PHE A 89 -9.80 6.02 -5.70
CA PHE A 89 -10.01 5.74 -7.11
C PHE A 89 -8.69 5.62 -7.87
N ILE A 90 -7.83 6.63 -7.74
CA ILE A 90 -6.57 6.68 -8.47
C ILE A 90 -5.65 5.52 -8.04
N ILE A 91 -5.54 5.25 -6.73
CA ILE A 91 -4.66 4.17 -6.26
C ILE A 91 -5.20 2.78 -6.65
N ALA A 92 -6.53 2.61 -6.74
CA ALA A 92 -7.12 1.37 -7.24
C ALA A 92 -6.85 1.18 -8.74
N ILE A 93 -6.99 2.23 -9.56
CA ILE A 93 -6.63 2.23 -10.98
C ILE A 93 -5.15 1.86 -11.15
N LEU A 94 -4.27 2.55 -10.43
CA LEU A 94 -2.83 2.30 -10.45
C LEU A 94 -2.49 0.86 -10.03
N ALA A 95 -3.08 0.36 -8.95
CA ALA A 95 -2.84 -0.98 -8.48
C ALA A 95 -3.31 -2.03 -9.52
N VAL A 96 -4.55 -1.94 -10.00
CA VAL A 96 -5.08 -2.88 -11.00
C VAL A 96 -4.24 -2.87 -12.26
N ARG A 97 -3.95 -1.68 -12.83
CA ARG A 97 -3.22 -1.55 -14.08
C ARG A 97 -1.78 -2.04 -13.98
N ALA A 98 -1.08 -1.61 -12.93
CA ALA A 98 0.34 -1.91 -12.76
C ALA A 98 0.60 -3.37 -12.37
N TYR A 99 -0.21 -3.97 -11.47
CA TYR A 99 -0.07 -5.41 -11.17
C TYR A 99 -0.44 -6.29 -12.34
N SER A 100 -1.42 -5.90 -13.15
CA SER A 100 -1.75 -6.63 -14.39
C SER A 100 -0.62 -6.60 -15.40
N GLU A 101 0.09 -5.47 -15.51
CA GLU A 101 1.26 -5.33 -16.36
C GLU A 101 2.39 -6.29 -15.97
N ILE A 102 2.75 -6.31 -14.68
CA ILE A 102 3.76 -7.26 -14.16
C ILE A 102 3.39 -8.71 -14.46
N ILE A 103 2.14 -9.09 -14.19
CA ILE A 103 1.66 -10.45 -14.44
C ILE A 103 1.76 -10.79 -15.93
N CYS A 104 1.42 -9.84 -16.78
CA CYS A 104 1.50 -10.00 -18.24
C CYS A 104 2.96 -10.17 -18.68
N ILE A 105 3.87 -9.30 -18.22
CA ILE A 105 5.28 -9.34 -18.63
C ILE A 105 5.98 -10.62 -18.16
N VAL A 106 5.79 -10.99 -16.89
CA VAL A 106 6.58 -12.06 -16.28
C VAL A 106 5.97 -13.46 -16.48
N PHE A 107 4.63 -13.56 -16.53
CA PHE A 107 3.96 -14.89 -16.54
C PHE A 107 3.13 -15.17 -17.76
N LEU A 108 2.30 -14.22 -18.13
CA LEU A 108 1.20 -14.43 -19.06
C LEU A 108 1.36 -13.56 -20.30
N SER A 109 2.56 -13.59 -20.91
CA SER A 109 2.92 -12.75 -22.06
C SER A 109 1.95 -12.90 -23.26
N ASN A 110 1.29 -14.05 -23.40
CA ASN A 110 0.29 -14.31 -24.43
C ASN A 110 -1.15 -13.97 -24.01
N THR A 111 -1.36 -13.52 -22.77
CA THR A 111 -2.70 -13.22 -22.26
C THR A 111 -2.99 -11.73 -22.43
N PRO A 112 -4.16 -11.35 -22.97
CA PRO A 112 -4.50 -9.94 -23.11
C PRO A 112 -4.56 -9.26 -21.74
N LEU A 113 -3.92 -8.08 -21.63
CA LEU A 113 -3.82 -7.33 -20.38
C LEU A 113 -5.19 -7.04 -19.74
N TRP A 114 -6.21 -6.73 -20.55
CA TRP A 114 -7.56 -6.46 -20.07
C TRP A 114 -8.18 -7.65 -19.32
N SER A 115 -7.85 -8.88 -19.70
CA SER A 115 -8.41 -10.07 -19.03
C SER A 115 -7.80 -10.26 -17.62
N ILE A 116 -6.52 -9.93 -17.44
CA ILE A 116 -5.85 -9.96 -16.15
C ILE A 116 -6.42 -8.85 -15.26
N MET A 117 -6.57 -7.63 -15.79
CA MET A 117 -7.22 -6.51 -15.07
C MET A 117 -8.63 -6.87 -14.62
N MET A 118 -9.42 -7.50 -15.51
CA MET A 118 -10.78 -7.93 -15.19
C MET A 118 -10.80 -8.97 -14.07
N LEU A 119 -9.90 -9.96 -14.12
CA LEU A 119 -9.82 -11.00 -13.09
C LEU A 119 -9.45 -10.42 -11.73
N LEU A 120 -8.39 -9.59 -11.66
CA LEU A 120 -7.97 -8.94 -10.43
C LEU A 120 -9.10 -8.09 -9.82
N LEU A 121 -9.75 -7.31 -10.67
CA LEU A 121 -10.83 -6.42 -10.23
C LEU A 121 -12.08 -7.20 -9.83
N PHE A 122 -12.43 -8.26 -10.56
CA PHE A 122 -13.57 -9.12 -10.24
C PHE A 122 -13.43 -9.76 -8.86
N VAL A 123 -12.29 -10.40 -8.58
CA VAL A 123 -12.05 -11.04 -7.28
C VAL A 123 -12.01 -10.00 -6.15
N SER A 124 -11.35 -8.87 -6.40
CA SER A 124 -11.27 -7.79 -5.41
C SER A 124 -12.64 -7.17 -5.12
N THR A 125 -13.48 -6.98 -6.14
CA THR A 125 -14.85 -6.47 -6.01
C THR A 125 -15.73 -7.47 -5.27
N TYR A 126 -15.63 -8.77 -5.60
CA TYR A 126 -16.36 -9.82 -4.89
C TYR A 126 -16.02 -9.82 -3.40
N LEU A 127 -14.74 -9.75 -3.06
CA LEU A 127 -14.30 -9.72 -1.68
C LEU A 127 -14.75 -8.44 -0.96
N ALA A 128 -14.68 -7.27 -1.62
CA ALA A 128 -15.18 -6.01 -1.10
C ALA A 128 -16.71 -6.03 -0.86
N ALA A 129 -17.48 -6.69 -1.74
CA ALA A 129 -18.93 -6.87 -1.60
C ALA A 129 -19.32 -7.72 -0.39
N LYS A 130 -18.48 -8.70 -0.01
CA LYS A 130 -18.67 -9.49 1.21
C LYS A 130 -18.40 -8.72 2.50
N GLY A 131 -17.82 -7.54 2.38
CA GLY A 131 -17.56 -6.62 3.49
C GLY A 131 -16.26 -6.85 4.22
N ILE A 132 -15.96 -5.94 5.14
CA ILE A 132 -14.64 -5.84 5.79
C ILE A 132 -14.26 -7.10 6.60
N GLU A 133 -15.23 -7.75 7.24
CA GLU A 133 -14.95 -8.97 8.01
C GLU A 133 -14.50 -10.12 7.12
N ALA A 134 -15.07 -10.24 5.92
CA ALA A 134 -14.66 -11.25 4.94
C ALA A 134 -13.25 -10.96 4.44
N ILE A 135 -12.93 -9.70 4.11
CA ILE A 135 -11.60 -9.28 3.71
C ILE A 135 -10.55 -9.67 4.78
N PHE A 136 -10.85 -9.39 6.06
CA PHE A 136 -9.95 -9.71 7.15
C PHE A 136 -9.78 -11.22 7.39
N ARG A 137 -10.87 -12.01 7.29
CA ARG A 137 -10.79 -13.48 7.41
C ARG A 137 -9.94 -14.07 6.29
N THR A 138 -10.16 -13.62 5.06
CA THR A 138 -9.33 -14.02 3.91
C THR A 138 -7.87 -13.59 4.11
N GLY A 139 -7.63 -12.36 4.56
CA GLY A 139 -6.30 -11.86 4.84
C GLY A 139 -5.54 -12.70 5.89
N VAL A 140 -6.21 -13.13 6.95
CA VAL A 140 -5.60 -14.02 7.96
C VAL A 140 -5.20 -15.36 7.36
N LEU A 141 -6.08 -15.99 6.58
CA LEU A 141 -5.78 -17.26 5.94
C LEU A 141 -4.60 -17.15 4.97
N LEU A 142 -4.60 -16.10 4.17
CA LEU A 142 -3.52 -15.83 3.22
C LEU A 142 -2.21 -15.45 3.93
N ALA A 143 -2.27 -14.76 5.08
CA ALA A 143 -1.09 -14.43 5.87
C ALA A 143 -0.34 -15.69 6.34
N ILE A 144 -1.06 -16.73 6.77
CA ILE A 144 -0.45 -17.99 7.25
C ILE A 144 0.36 -18.64 6.13
N ILE A 145 -0.09 -18.54 4.88
CA ILE A 145 0.57 -19.18 3.72
C ILE A 145 1.69 -18.27 3.19
N PHE A 146 1.40 -17.00 2.97
CA PHE A 146 2.25 -16.12 2.18
C PHE A 146 3.27 -15.30 2.99
N LEU A 147 3.07 -15.07 4.30
CA LEU A 147 4.11 -14.43 5.12
C LEU A 147 5.37 -15.30 5.30
N PRO A 148 5.27 -16.61 5.61
CA PRO A 148 6.45 -17.46 5.60
C PRO A 148 7.12 -17.53 4.24
N LEU A 149 6.31 -17.60 3.17
CA LEU A 149 6.81 -17.72 1.81
C LEU A 149 7.60 -16.47 1.36
N ILE A 150 7.06 -15.26 1.57
CA ILE A 150 7.76 -14.01 1.23
C ILE A 150 9.03 -13.84 2.07
N SER A 151 8.99 -14.24 3.35
CA SER A 151 10.17 -14.21 4.20
C SER A 151 11.24 -15.18 3.69
N MET A 152 10.88 -16.40 3.33
CA MET A 152 11.80 -17.39 2.75
C MET A 152 12.44 -16.86 1.46
N ILE A 153 11.63 -16.33 0.54
CA ILE A 153 12.12 -15.76 -0.72
C ILE A 153 13.08 -14.61 -0.45
N SER A 154 12.74 -13.71 0.46
CA SER A 154 13.62 -12.59 0.83
C SER A 154 14.96 -13.05 1.40
N PHE A 155 14.98 -14.13 2.22
CA PHE A 155 16.23 -14.71 2.73
C PHE A 155 17.03 -15.45 1.65
N THR A 156 16.37 -16.21 0.78
CA THR A 156 17.08 -16.92 -0.31
C THR A 156 17.64 -15.95 -1.35
N SER A 157 17.09 -14.75 -1.49
CA SER A 157 17.61 -13.71 -2.37
C SER A 157 19.02 -13.22 -2.00
N PHE A 158 19.51 -13.55 -0.78
CA PHE A 158 20.89 -13.25 -0.38
C PHE A 158 21.93 -14.21 -1.00
N GLN A 159 21.55 -15.22 -1.77
CA GLN A 159 22.51 -16.18 -2.35
C GLN A 159 23.47 -15.54 -3.36
N ASN A 160 23.04 -14.56 -4.12
CA ASN A 160 23.76 -13.99 -5.27
C ASN A 160 24.28 -12.57 -4.99
N ILE A 161 24.40 -12.17 -3.72
CA ILE A 161 24.80 -10.80 -3.39
C ILE A 161 26.33 -10.64 -3.38
N ASN A 162 26.76 -9.46 -3.80
CA ASN A 162 28.14 -8.98 -3.68
C ASN A 162 28.15 -7.73 -2.77
N TRP A 163 28.72 -7.87 -1.59
CA TRP A 163 28.76 -6.79 -0.59
C TRP A 163 29.55 -5.56 -1.03
N TYR A 164 30.47 -5.69 -1.99
CA TYR A 164 31.20 -4.55 -2.54
C TYR A 164 30.30 -3.53 -3.23
N TYR A 165 29.15 -3.95 -3.73
CA TYR A 165 28.17 -3.04 -4.34
C TYR A 165 27.42 -2.17 -3.34
N SER A 166 27.62 -2.36 -2.02
CA SER A 166 27.05 -1.46 -1.01
C SER A 166 27.80 -0.14 -0.87
N PHE A 167 29.03 -0.05 -1.38
CA PHE A 167 29.85 1.14 -1.25
C PHE A 167 29.66 2.11 -2.44
N PRO A 168 29.74 3.45 -2.19
CA PRO A 168 30.02 4.12 -0.92
C PRO A 168 28.78 4.16 0.03
N LEU A 169 28.98 3.82 1.31
CA LEU A 169 27.91 3.82 2.31
C LEU A 169 27.48 5.22 2.74
N PHE A 170 28.39 6.17 2.68
CA PHE A 170 28.18 7.54 3.12
C PHE A 170 28.59 8.51 2.00
N GLU A 171 27.61 9.16 1.47
CA GLU A 171 27.77 10.33 0.60
C GLU A 171 26.82 11.40 1.11
N GLN A 172 27.30 12.66 1.19
CA GLN A 172 26.51 13.75 1.76
C GLN A 172 25.64 14.43 0.69
N ASP A 173 25.07 13.65 -0.21
CA ASP A 173 24.15 14.16 -1.21
C ASP A 173 22.69 13.94 -0.80
N PHE A 174 21.98 15.05 -0.55
CA PHE A 174 20.54 15.06 -0.28
C PHE A 174 19.72 15.45 -1.52
N SER A 175 20.28 15.34 -2.72
CA SER A 175 19.60 15.68 -3.99
C SER A 175 18.33 14.86 -4.21
N PHE A 176 18.23 13.65 -3.62
CA PHE A 176 17.03 12.82 -3.67
C PHE A 176 15.77 13.56 -3.17
N LEU A 177 15.89 14.53 -2.25
CA LEU A 177 14.77 15.33 -1.76
C LEU A 177 14.14 16.23 -2.85
N THR A 178 14.81 16.39 -3.99
CA THR A 178 14.28 17.14 -5.14
C THR A 178 13.86 16.22 -6.28
N LYS A 179 14.23 14.93 -6.25
CA LYS A 179 13.92 13.98 -7.33
C LYS A 179 12.47 13.49 -7.25
N PRO A 180 11.70 13.56 -8.35
CA PRO A 180 10.30 13.08 -8.36
C PRO A 180 10.13 11.61 -8.00
N SER A 181 11.12 10.75 -8.31
CA SER A 181 11.13 9.33 -7.97
C SER A 181 11.03 9.09 -6.46
N TYR A 182 11.77 9.87 -5.65
CA TYR A 182 11.67 9.79 -4.20
C TYR A 182 10.25 10.05 -3.69
N PHE A 183 9.61 11.11 -4.17
CA PHE A 183 8.22 11.40 -3.78
C PHE A 183 7.23 10.36 -4.29
N LYS A 184 7.52 9.75 -5.44
CA LYS A 184 6.72 8.66 -6.00
C LYS A 184 6.77 7.43 -5.09
N SER A 185 7.90 7.11 -4.46
CA SER A 185 8.08 5.96 -3.56
C SER A 185 7.15 5.98 -2.34
N PHE A 186 6.63 7.15 -1.95
CA PHE A 186 5.70 7.29 -0.83
C PHE A 186 4.34 6.60 -1.06
N PHE A 187 4.08 6.06 -2.26
CA PHE A 187 2.89 5.22 -2.46
C PHE A 187 2.90 3.99 -1.55
N ALA A 188 4.08 3.46 -1.22
CA ALA A 188 4.22 2.31 -0.34
C ALA A 188 3.80 2.60 1.11
N PHE A 189 3.81 3.86 1.51
CA PHE A 189 3.44 4.30 2.85
C PHE A 189 2.00 4.84 2.95
N ALA A 190 1.50 5.51 1.91
CA ALA A 190 0.27 6.30 1.99
C ALA A 190 -1.02 5.48 1.98
N GLY A 191 -1.06 4.38 1.22
CA GLY A 191 -2.31 3.62 1.00
C GLY A 191 -2.66 2.63 2.09
N GLY A 192 -1.64 2.03 2.69
CA GLY A 192 -1.78 0.82 3.49
C GLY A 192 -2.29 1.01 4.92
N PHE A 193 -2.42 2.23 5.45
CA PHE A 193 -2.84 2.45 6.85
C PHE A 193 -4.20 3.12 7.03
N LEU A 194 -4.74 3.76 5.99
CA LEU A 194 -5.98 4.55 6.09
C LEU A 194 -7.18 3.72 6.54
N PHE A 195 -7.20 2.43 6.23
CA PHE A 195 -8.29 1.55 6.61
C PHE A 195 -8.52 1.50 8.14
N LEU A 196 -7.49 1.77 8.95
CA LEU A 196 -7.60 1.79 10.41
C LEU A 196 -8.71 2.75 10.91
N GLY A 197 -8.91 3.88 10.24
CA GLY A 197 -9.96 4.84 10.58
C GLY A 197 -11.35 4.43 10.11
N PHE A 198 -11.45 3.53 9.13
CA PHE A 198 -12.73 3.04 8.64
C PHE A 198 -13.25 1.82 9.41
N ILE A 199 -12.34 1.00 9.96
CA ILE A 199 -12.69 -0.26 10.64
C ILE A 199 -13.03 -0.06 12.12
N GLN A 200 -12.65 1.05 12.73
CA GLN A 200 -12.76 1.28 14.17
C GLN A 200 -14.14 1.00 14.77
N PRO A 201 -15.29 1.27 14.11
CA PRO A 201 -16.61 0.91 14.64
C PRO A 201 -16.88 -0.61 14.65
N VAL A 202 -16.22 -1.37 13.78
CA VAL A 202 -16.51 -2.80 13.54
C VAL A 202 -15.49 -3.68 14.25
N ILE A 203 -14.22 -3.29 14.18
CA ILE A 203 -13.09 -4.08 14.68
C ILE A 203 -12.24 -3.21 15.60
N THR A 204 -12.13 -3.62 16.86
CA THR A 204 -11.20 -2.98 17.81
C THR A 204 -9.80 -3.52 17.61
N TYR A 205 -8.80 -2.65 17.65
CA TYR A 205 -7.39 -3.04 17.53
C TYR A 205 -6.51 -2.29 18.54
N GLN A 206 -5.37 -2.89 18.87
CA GLN A 206 -4.40 -2.34 19.78
C GLN A 206 -3.33 -1.57 19.03
N ARG A 207 -3.12 -0.29 19.37
CA ARG A 207 -2.10 0.57 18.78
C ARG A 207 -0.70 -0.07 18.78
N LYS A 208 -0.33 -0.70 19.90
CA LYS A 208 0.99 -1.36 20.04
C LYS A 208 1.23 -2.44 18.99
N LYS A 209 0.21 -3.24 18.65
CA LYS A 209 0.32 -4.30 17.64
C LYS A 209 0.51 -3.75 16.23
N ILE A 210 -0.11 -2.61 15.91
CA ILE A 210 0.08 -1.96 14.62
C ILE A 210 1.49 -1.36 14.51
N LEU A 211 1.99 -0.71 15.57
CA LEU A 211 3.37 -0.21 15.58
C LEU A 211 4.39 -1.34 15.50
N LEU A 212 4.12 -2.48 16.15
CA LEU A 212 4.97 -3.67 16.01
C LEU A 212 4.96 -4.20 14.57
N ALA A 213 3.80 -4.20 13.90
CA ALA A 213 3.72 -4.56 12.48
C ALA A 213 4.53 -3.59 11.60
N ALA A 214 4.42 -2.28 11.86
CA ALA A 214 5.21 -1.29 11.16
C ALA A 214 6.73 -1.49 11.38
N LEU A 215 7.14 -1.86 12.59
CA LEU A 215 8.53 -2.21 12.89
C LEU A 215 8.98 -3.47 12.11
N PHE A 216 8.10 -4.48 12.02
CA PHE A 216 8.39 -5.70 11.28
C PHE A 216 8.55 -5.48 9.77
N LEU A 217 8.00 -4.39 9.21
CA LEU A 217 8.17 -4.03 7.81
C LEU A 217 9.54 -3.41 7.48
N ILE A 218 10.27 -2.89 8.47
CA ILE A 218 11.56 -2.20 8.25
C ILE A 218 12.55 -3.06 7.44
N PRO A 219 12.85 -4.32 7.83
CA PRO A 219 13.78 -5.14 7.06
C PRO A 219 13.31 -5.34 5.61
N PHE A 220 12.01 -5.45 5.36
CA PHE A 220 11.49 -5.63 3.99
C PHE A 220 11.67 -4.36 3.13
N PHE A 221 11.54 -3.17 3.70
CA PHE A 221 11.88 -1.91 3.01
C PHE A 221 13.35 -1.87 2.61
N ILE A 222 14.23 -2.29 3.51
CA ILE A 222 15.69 -2.33 3.24
C ILE A 222 16.00 -3.42 2.21
N PHE A 223 15.51 -4.64 2.41
CA PHE A 223 15.80 -5.78 1.54
C PHE A 223 15.29 -5.56 0.12
N SER A 224 14.11 -4.99 -0.05
CA SER A 224 13.54 -4.74 -1.37
C SER A 224 14.41 -3.84 -2.25
N VAL A 225 15.17 -2.93 -1.66
CA VAL A 225 16.07 -2.00 -2.36
C VAL A 225 17.50 -2.54 -2.44
N TYR A 226 18.06 -3.00 -1.31
CA TYR A 226 19.46 -3.40 -1.26
C TYR A 226 19.76 -4.71 -1.96
N ILE A 227 18.86 -5.68 -1.91
CA ILE A 227 19.12 -6.97 -2.57
C ILE A 227 19.32 -6.80 -4.09
N PRO A 228 18.50 -6.05 -4.85
CA PRO A 228 18.78 -5.74 -6.24
C PRO A 228 20.13 -5.03 -6.47
N ILE A 229 20.44 -4.03 -5.66
CA ILE A 229 21.72 -3.30 -5.75
C ILE A 229 22.90 -4.25 -5.51
N LEU A 230 22.84 -5.07 -4.46
CA LEU A 230 23.89 -6.01 -4.10
C LEU A 230 24.03 -7.17 -5.10
N THR A 231 22.96 -7.48 -5.85
CA THR A 231 22.99 -8.56 -6.87
C THR A 231 23.55 -8.07 -8.19
N PHE A 232 23.10 -6.91 -8.67
CA PHE A 232 23.42 -6.44 -10.03
C PHE A 232 24.38 -5.26 -10.08
N GLY A 233 24.65 -4.61 -8.94
CA GLY A 233 25.28 -3.30 -8.88
C GLY A 233 24.28 -2.18 -9.20
N GLU A 234 24.58 -0.97 -8.74
CA GLU A 234 23.70 0.18 -8.89
C GLU A 234 23.42 0.54 -10.36
N ALA A 235 24.49 0.62 -11.18
CA ALA A 235 24.40 0.98 -12.59
C ALA A 235 23.45 0.08 -13.38
N THR A 236 23.33 -1.20 -13.02
CA THR A 236 22.38 -2.13 -13.64
C THR A 236 21.02 -2.03 -12.97
N ALA A 237 20.98 -1.97 -11.64
CA ALA A 237 19.71 -1.97 -10.88
C ALA A 237 18.83 -0.78 -11.23
N VAL A 238 19.39 0.40 -11.53
CA VAL A 238 18.66 1.61 -11.93
C VAL A 238 17.94 1.47 -13.27
N THR A 239 18.41 0.55 -14.14
CA THR A 239 17.80 0.30 -15.46
C THR A 239 16.64 -0.70 -15.43
N LEU A 240 16.43 -1.38 -14.30
CA LEU A 240 15.41 -2.43 -14.16
C LEU A 240 14.07 -1.85 -13.71
N HIS A 241 13.00 -2.17 -14.41
CA HIS A 241 11.64 -1.75 -14.05
C HIS A 241 11.10 -2.45 -12.80
N PHE A 242 11.47 -3.67 -12.52
CA PHE A 242 11.03 -4.41 -11.34
C PHE A 242 12.24 -5.08 -10.70
N PRO A 243 13.16 -4.31 -10.08
CA PRO A 243 14.47 -4.81 -9.69
C PRO A 243 14.41 -6.05 -8.81
N PHE A 244 13.49 -6.10 -7.82
CA PHE A 244 13.38 -7.23 -6.91
C PHE A 244 12.78 -8.47 -7.60
N VAL A 245 11.87 -8.31 -8.58
CA VAL A 245 11.33 -9.43 -9.37
C VAL A 245 12.46 -10.10 -10.17
N VAL A 246 13.30 -9.28 -10.80
CA VAL A 246 14.46 -9.76 -11.59
C VAL A 246 15.46 -10.51 -10.69
N VAL A 247 15.71 -10.02 -9.45
CA VAL A 247 16.52 -10.78 -8.48
C VAL A 247 15.93 -12.16 -8.22
N VAL A 248 14.63 -12.24 -7.95
CA VAL A 248 13.96 -13.52 -7.65
C VAL A 248 14.08 -14.50 -8.82
N GLU A 249 14.15 -14.02 -10.07
CA GLU A 249 14.42 -14.87 -11.25
C GLU A 249 15.81 -15.48 -11.28
N THR A 250 16.79 -14.88 -10.58
CA THR A 250 18.15 -15.43 -10.49
C THR A 250 18.31 -16.49 -9.40
N ILE A 251 17.29 -16.71 -8.56
CA ILE A 251 17.36 -17.67 -7.46
C ILE A 251 17.16 -19.08 -7.99
N ASN A 252 18.15 -19.93 -7.76
CA ASN A 252 18.07 -21.36 -8.05
C ASN A 252 17.98 -22.16 -6.74
N ILE A 253 16.84 -22.80 -6.50
CA ILE A 253 16.63 -23.69 -5.36
C ILE A 253 16.55 -25.13 -5.90
N SER A 254 17.70 -25.83 -5.89
CA SER A 254 17.81 -27.22 -6.36
C SER A 254 16.96 -28.24 -5.56
N TRP A 255 16.44 -27.86 -4.41
CA TRP A 255 15.63 -28.68 -3.51
C TRP A 255 14.12 -28.61 -3.82
N PHE A 256 13.69 -27.60 -4.55
CA PHE A 256 12.27 -27.44 -4.91
C PHE A 256 12.03 -28.13 -6.26
N MET A 257 11.03 -29.01 -6.33
CA MET A 257 10.55 -29.62 -7.60
C MET A 257 10.10 -28.57 -8.64
N PHE A 258 10.10 -27.30 -8.27
CA PHE A 258 9.72 -26.16 -9.10
C PHE A 258 10.94 -25.28 -9.32
N ASP A 259 11.46 -25.26 -10.52
CA ASP A 259 12.63 -24.45 -10.94
C ASP A 259 12.36 -22.93 -10.93
N ARG A 260 11.15 -22.47 -10.57
CA ARG A 260 10.75 -21.05 -10.67
C ARG A 260 10.19 -20.51 -9.36
N VAL A 261 11.08 -20.06 -8.49
CA VAL A 261 10.73 -19.33 -7.25
C VAL A 261 9.91 -18.07 -7.54
N THR A 262 10.16 -17.43 -8.68
CA THR A 262 9.45 -16.24 -9.17
C THR A 262 7.94 -16.44 -9.21
N MET A 263 7.45 -17.64 -9.55
CA MET A 263 6.02 -17.94 -9.56
C MET A 263 5.38 -17.78 -8.17
N PHE A 264 6.02 -18.29 -7.14
CA PHE A 264 5.54 -18.18 -5.77
C PHE A 264 5.59 -16.75 -5.26
N PHE A 265 6.64 -16.02 -5.65
CA PHE A 265 6.78 -14.61 -5.32
C PHE A 265 5.65 -13.78 -5.94
N LEU A 266 5.40 -13.94 -7.23
CA LEU A 266 4.34 -13.19 -7.91
C LEU A 266 2.95 -13.59 -7.45
N LEU A 267 2.71 -14.89 -7.16
CA LEU A 267 1.44 -15.33 -6.56
C LEU A 267 1.22 -14.63 -5.19
N THR A 268 2.30 -14.46 -4.42
CA THR A 268 2.26 -13.72 -3.15
C THR A 268 1.91 -12.24 -3.38
N LEU A 269 2.56 -11.59 -4.34
CA LEU A 269 2.29 -10.18 -4.66
C LEU A 269 0.87 -9.97 -5.20
N ILE A 270 0.39 -10.86 -6.08
CA ILE A 270 -0.98 -10.84 -6.60
C ILE A 270 -1.97 -10.94 -5.42
N THR A 271 -1.74 -11.86 -4.51
CA THR A 271 -2.60 -12.07 -3.35
C THR A 271 -2.66 -10.82 -2.47
N PHE A 272 -1.52 -10.20 -2.19
CA PHE A 272 -1.46 -8.98 -1.38
C PHE A 272 -2.10 -7.80 -2.09
N SER A 273 -1.89 -7.66 -3.40
CA SER A 273 -2.52 -6.60 -4.20
C SER A 273 -4.04 -6.74 -4.25
N MET A 274 -4.57 -7.95 -4.41
CA MET A 274 -6.01 -8.20 -4.39
C MET A 274 -6.65 -7.81 -3.05
N LEU A 275 -5.99 -8.09 -1.93
CA LEU A 275 -6.44 -7.66 -0.61
C LEU A 275 -6.41 -6.13 -0.48
N PHE A 276 -5.34 -5.49 -0.95
CA PHE A 276 -5.19 -4.04 -0.95
C PHE A 276 -6.28 -3.36 -1.80
N ILE A 277 -6.51 -3.85 -3.03
CA ILE A 277 -7.56 -3.35 -3.92
C ILE A 277 -8.94 -3.54 -3.27
N SER A 278 -9.21 -4.71 -2.66
CA SER A 278 -10.48 -5.00 -1.99
C SER A 278 -10.78 -4.03 -0.84
N ILE A 279 -9.78 -3.73 0.01
CA ILE A 279 -9.93 -2.74 1.08
C ILE A 279 -10.18 -1.35 0.49
N THR A 280 -9.42 -0.97 -0.52
CA THR A 280 -9.54 0.35 -1.17
C THR A 280 -10.93 0.54 -1.78
N LEU A 281 -11.44 -0.46 -2.50
CA LEU A 281 -12.79 -0.47 -3.06
C LEU A 281 -13.86 -0.38 -1.96
N TRP A 282 -13.70 -1.14 -0.89
CA TRP A 282 -14.63 -1.12 0.24
C TRP A 282 -14.66 0.27 0.91
N GLN A 283 -13.50 0.91 1.10
CA GLN A 283 -13.39 2.25 1.68
C GLN A 283 -14.05 3.31 0.77
N ALA A 284 -13.75 3.31 -0.52
CA ALA A 284 -14.36 4.20 -1.50
C ALA A 284 -15.88 4.05 -1.53
N ASN A 285 -16.35 2.81 -1.61
CA ASN A 285 -17.79 2.51 -1.60
C ASN A 285 -18.47 2.99 -0.30
N ARG A 286 -17.80 2.88 0.84
CA ARG A 286 -18.34 3.32 2.13
C ARG A 286 -18.52 4.84 2.20
N ILE A 287 -17.59 5.63 1.63
CA ILE A 287 -17.74 7.09 1.56
C ILE A 287 -18.88 7.44 0.60
N ILE A 288 -18.88 6.89 -0.61
CA ILE A 288 -19.85 7.23 -1.66
C ILE A 288 -21.27 6.84 -1.24
N SER A 289 -21.44 5.69 -0.58
CA SER A 289 -22.74 5.24 -0.08
C SER A 289 -23.34 6.19 0.98
N LYS A 290 -22.53 6.96 1.67
CA LYS A 290 -23.02 8.02 2.57
C LYS A 290 -23.47 9.28 1.83
N CYS A 291 -22.84 9.55 0.68
CA CYS A 291 -23.25 10.66 -0.18
C CYS A 291 -24.48 10.33 -1.02
N LEU A 292 -24.67 9.06 -1.39
CA LEU A 292 -25.76 8.57 -2.26
C LEU A 292 -26.57 7.46 -1.55
N PRO A 293 -27.34 7.80 -0.49
CA PRO A 293 -28.05 6.81 0.32
C PRO A 293 -29.19 6.10 -0.40
N ILE A 294 -29.67 6.65 -1.53
CA ILE A 294 -30.76 6.09 -2.33
C ILE A 294 -30.34 4.80 -3.04
N ILE A 295 -29.04 4.68 -3.41
CA ILE A 295 -28.52 3.55 -4.17
C ILE A 295 -27.95 2.50 -3.20
N LYS A 296 -28.34 1.23 -3.39
CA LYS A 296 -27.78 0.15 -2.56
C LYS A 296 -26.26 0.07 -2.72
N PRO A 297 -25.49 -0.09 -1.61
CA PRO A 297 -24.02 -0.12 -1.64
C PRO A 297 -23.42 -1.14 -2.62
N PHE A 298 -24.10 -2.25 -2.88
CA PHE A 298 -23.67 -3.25 -3.84
C PHE A 298 -23.60 -2.71 -5.28
N TYR A 299 -24.66 -1.99 -5.73
CA TYR A 299 -24.68 -1.42 -7.08
C TYR A 299 -23.67 -0.27 -7.23
N LEU A 300 -23.46 0.52 -6.17
CA LEU A 300 -22.41 1.53 -6.15
C LEU A 300 -21.02 0.89 -6.29
N LEU A 301 -20.76 -0.20 -5.58
CA LEU A 301 -19.48 -0.92 -5.68
C LEU A 301 -19.25 -1.45 -7.10
N LEU A 302 -20.27 -2.02 -7.73
CA LEU A 302 -20.17 -2.46 -9.14
C LEU A 302 -19.89 -1.28 -10.08
N ALA A 303 -20.60 -0.17 -9.91
CA ALA A 303 -20.35 1.04 -10.71
C ALA A 303 -18.92 1.57 -10.54
N ILE A 304 -18.42 1.64 -9.30
CA ILE A 304 -17.03 2.00 -8.99
C ILE A 304 -16.06 1.08 -9.73
N SER A 305 -16.28 -0.24 -9.67
CA SER A 305 -15.41 -1.22 -10.31
C SER A 305 -15.41 -1.10 -11.83
N VAL A 306 -16.58 -0.85 -12.44
CA VAL A 306 -16.68 -0.60 -13.89
C VAL A 306 -15.93 0.68 -14.28
N VAL A 307 -16.09 1.77 -13.52
CA VAL A 307 -15.36 3.03 -13.77
C VAL A 307 -13.86 2.79 -13.68
N ILE A 308 -13.38 2.07 -12.67
CA ILE A 308 -11.95 1.74 -12.53
C ILE A 308 -11.47 0.90 -13.71
N PHE A 309 -12.23 -0.13 -14.12
CA PHE A 309 -11.87 -0.97 -15.26
C PHE A 309 -11.73 -0.17 -16.55
N VAL A 310 -12.75 0.66 -16.87
CA VAL A 310 -12.72 1.53 -18.05
C VAL A 310 -11.53 2.49 -17.99
N SER A 311 -11.28 3.10 -16.82
CA SER A 311 -10.12 3.98 -16.65
C SER A 311 -8.79 3.25 -16.85
N CYS A 312 -8.66 2.00 -16.40
CA CYS A 312 -7.47 1.17 -16.66
C CYS A 312 -7.27 0.88 -18.14
N LEU A 313 -8.34 0.68 -18.92
CA LEU A 313 -8.27 0.46 -20.36
C LEU A 313 -7.82 1.71 -21.13
N MET A 314 -8.07 2.90 -20.57
CA MET A 314 -7.65 4.17 -21.19
C MET A 314 -6.15 4.47 -21.00
N ILE A 315 -5.45 3.72 -20.14
CA ILE A 315 -4.01 3.90 -19.91
C ILE A 315 -3.24 3.06 -20.96
N PRO A 316 -2.57 3.69 -21.94
CA PRO A 316 -2.04 2.95 -23.09
C PRO A 316 -0.81 2.12 -22.75
N ASP A 317 0.13 2.67 -21.97
CA ASP A 317 1.45 2.08 -21.77
C ASP A 317 1.99 2.29 -20.34
N TRP A 318 3.15 1.68 -20.05
CA TRP A 318 3.83 1.77 -18.75
C TRP A 318 4.27 3.19 -18.41
N ASN A 319 4.70 3.98 -19.39
CA ASN A 319 5.10 5.37 -19.15
C ASN A 319 3.92 6.21 -18.64
N SER A 320 2.73 5.96 -19.20
CA SER A 320 1.48 6.60 -18.74
C SER A 320 1.11 6.20 -17.31
N VAL A 321 1.38 4.94 -16.92
CA VAL A 321 1.25 4.50 -15.51
C VAL A 321 2.21 5.28 -14.62
N GLY A 322 3.49 5.38 -14.99
CA GLY A 322 4.51 6.15 -14.26
C GLY A 322 4.13 7.63 -14.11
N ASN A 323 3.63 8.26 -15.17
CA ASN A 323 3.14 9.62 -15.15
C ASN A 323 1.94 9.78 -14.19
N LEU A 324 1.00 8.86 -14.21
CA LEU A 324 -0.14 8.90 -13.30
C LEU A 324 0.29 8.74 -11.83
N PHE A 325 1.31 7.92 -11.54
CA PHE A 325 1.92 7.84 -10.22
C PHE A 325 2.51 9.20 -9.77
N LEU A 326 3.18 9.92 -10.68
CA LEU A 326 3.73 11.25 -10.41
C LEU A 326 2.62 12.28 -10.19
N TRP A 327 1.64 12.34 -11.06
CA TRP A 327 0.49 13.26 -10.94
C TRP A 327 -0.31 13.04 -9.66
N ASN A 328 -0.37 11.80 -9.17
CA ASN A 328 -1.02 11.48 -7.90
C ASN A 328 -0.21 11.93 -6.67
N THR A 329 1.03 12.35 -6.82
CA THR A 329 1.92 12.67 -5.69
C THR A 329 1.36 13.76 -4.77
N PRO A 330 0.87 14.92 -5.24
CA PRO A 330 0.31 15.95 -4.36
C PRO A 330 -0.91 15.44 -3.57
N LEU A 331 -1.80 14.69 -4.22
CA LEU A 331 -2.97 14.11 -3.56
C LEU A 331 -2.57 13.05 -2.53
N ARG A 332 -1.56 12.25 -2.83
CA ARG A 332 -0.98 11.27 -1.92
C ARG A 332 -0.42 11.91 -0.66
N PHE A 333 0.37 12.99 -0.81
CA PHE A 333 0.90 13.72 0.33
C PHE A 333 -0.18 14.44 1.12
N PHE A 334 -1.19 14.98 0.45
CA PHE A 334 -2.36 15.53 1.14
C PHE A 334 -3.01 14.45 2.03
N VAL A 335 -3.26 13.26 1.50
CA VAL A 335 -3.88 12.18 2.26
C VAL A 335 -2.95 11.65 3.35
N LEU A 336 -1.65 11.51 3.06
CA LEU A 336 -0.66 11.01 4.01
C LEU A 336 -0.51 11.92 5.24
N VAL A 337 -0.49 13.23 5.03
CA VAL A 337 -0.17 14.21 6.09
C VAL A 337 -1.43 14.88 6.64
N SER A 338 -2.29 15.43 5.76
CA SER A 338 -3.41 16.26 6.18
C SER A 338 -4.51 15.46 6.87
N VAL A 339 -4.76 14.21 6.45
CA VAL A 339 -5.79 13.36 7.08
C VAL A 339 -5.41 12.97 8.51
N PRO A 340 -4.22 12.43 8.81
CA PRO A 340 -3.79 12.15 10.17
C PRO A 340 -3.77 13.37 11.09
N LEU A 341 -3.23 14.49 10.61
CA LEU A 341 -3.16 15.73 11.38
C LEU A 341 -4.54 16.29 11.67
N SER A 342 -5.44 16.36 10.70
CA SER A 342 -6.80 16.86 10.90
C SER A 342 -7.59 16.04 11.91
N ILE A 343 -7.51 14.70 11.84
CA ILE A 343 -8.16 13.81 12.81
C ILE A 343 -7.58 14.01 14.21
N TYR A 344 -6.27 14.20 14.32
CA TYR A 344 -5.63 14.48 15.59
C TYR A 344 -6.09 15.83 16.19
N PHE A 345 -6.09 16.90 15.41
CA PHE A 345 -6.54 18.22 15.89
C PHE A 345 -8.04 18.25 16.22
N LEU A 346 -8.88 17.63 15.40
CA LEU A 346 -10.30 17.47 15.69
C LEU A 346 -10.50 16.68 16.99
N GLY A 347 -9.70 15.63 17.21
CA GLY A 347 -9.73 14.82 18.43
C GLY A 347 -9.36 15.62 19.69
N LEU A 348 -8.37 16.49 19.61
CA LEU A 348 -8.01 17.38 20.72
C LEU A 348 -9.15 18.36 21.06
N ARG A 349 -9.81 18.91 20.03
CA ARG A 349 -10.98 19.79 20.23
C ARG A 349 -12.16 19.03 20.85
N PHE A 350 -12.42 17.83 20.40
CA PHE A 350 -13.48 16.98 20.94
C PHE A 350 -13.26 16.65 22.41
N LYS A 351 -12.03 16.26 22.79
CA LYS A 351 -11.66 15.97 24.19
C LYS A 351 -11.87 17.20 25.09
N ARG A 352 -11.53 18.40 24.63
CA ARG A 352 -11.74 19.63 25.40
C ARG A 352 -13.22 19.92 25.65
N LYS A 353 -14.09 19.74 24.63
CA LYS A 353 -15.54 19.94 24.77
C LYS A 353 -16.14 18.97 25.80
N VAL A 354 -15.83 17.68 25.68
CA VAL A 354 -16.32 16.66 26.62
C VAL A 354 -15.82 16.91 28.06
N GLY A 355 -14.58 17.39 28.21
CA GLY A 355 -14.03 17.76 29.52
C GLY A 355 -14.68 19.00 30.15
N HIS A 356 -15.21 19.93 29.35
CA HIS A 356 -15.96 21.10 29.84
C HIS A 356 -17.42 20.78 30.18
N GLU A 357 -18.01 19.75 29.62
CA GLU A 357 -19.37 19.29 29.91
C GLU A 357 -19.46 18.41 31.18
N LEU A 358 -18.31 17.92 31.66
CA LEU A 358 -18.20 17.07 32.84
C LEU A 358 -17.74 17.82 34.11
N ASN A 359 -17.35 19.10 33.98
CA ASN A 359 -17.05 20.03 35.05
C ASN A 359 -18.16 21.09 35.16
#